data_8a72492050e7addecaaa93cc61c0f80d
#
_entry.id   8a72492050e7addecaaa93cc61c0f80d
#
_cell.length_a   1.000
_cell.length_b   1.000
_cell.length_c   1.000
_cell.angle_alpha   90.00
_cell.angle_beta   90.00
_cell.angle_gamma   90.00
#
_symmetry.space_group_name_H-M   'P 1'
#
loop_
_entity.id
_entity.type
_entity.pdbx_description
1 polymer ?
#
loop_
_entity_poly.entity_id
_entity_poly.type
_entity_poly.pdbx_seq_one_letter_code
_entity_poly.pdbx_strand_id
1 'polypeptide(L)'
;MKKFVAILFAVVMVCSTALPAAISASAVDTSSLAGTTINVYNWGEYISDGSEGSMDVNAEFTKRTGIKVNYNNYDTNENMYAKLKSDGVSFDIVIPSDYMIERLIAEGMLQKIDFSNIPNYKYIDAKYKGLYFDPEDAYSVPYNVGMVGLIYNTKLVKEAPTSWNVMWDEQYKGKILMFDNPRDAFGIAQK
;
A
#
# COMPACT_ATOMS: atom_id res chain seq x y z
N MET A 1 -26.39 -70.33 18.62
CA MET A 1 -26.48 -69.46 17.48
C MET A 1 -26.80 -68.04 18.02
N LYS A 2 -25.81 -67.19 18.20
CA LYS A 2 -25.96 -65.84 18.75
C LYS A 2 -25.98 -64.85 17.55
N LYS A 3 -27.13 -64.13 17.39
CA LYS A 3 -27.26 -63.10 16.34
C LYS A 3 -26.65 -61.82 16.89
N PHE A 4 -25.61 -61.29 16.22
CA PHE A 4 -25.08 -59.96 16.43
C PHE A 4 -25.90 -58.97 15.61
N VAL A 5 -26.54 -58.00 16.28
CA VAL A 5 -27.16 -56.84 15.65
C VAL A 5 -26.09 -55.74 15.62
N ALA A 6 -25.64 -55.36 14.43
CA ALA A 6 -24.76 -54.22 14.23
C ALA A 6 -25.63 -52.95 14.11
N ILE A 7 -25.50 -52.06 15.10
CA ILE A 7 -26.09 -50.72 15.04
C ILE A 7 -25.12 -49.80 14.34
N LEU A 8 -25.48 -49.37 13.14
CA LEU A 8 -24.70 -48.40 12.33
C LEU A 8 -25.05 -46.99 12.83
N PHE A 9 -24.17 -46.37 13.60
CA PHE A 9 -24.28 -44.96 13.92
C PHE A 9 -23.81 -44.12 12.71
N ALA A 10 -24.75 -43.54 11.97
CA ALA A 10 -24.44 -42.52 10.98
C ALA A 10 -24.22 -41.17 11.69
N VAL A 11 -22.94 -40.80 11.86
CA VAL A 11 -22.59 -39.44 12.29
C VAL A 11 -22.78 -38.51 11.10
N VAL A 12 -23.85 -37.76 11.10
CA VAL A 12 -24.03 -36.65 10.14
C VAL A 12 -23.14 -35.50 10.60
N MET A 13 -21.99 -35.38 9.98
CA MET A 13 -21.06 -34.25 10.15
C MET A 13 -21.68 -33.06 9.40
N VAL A 14 -22.41 -32.19 10.09
CA VAL A 14 -22.85 -30.91 9.55
C VAL A 14 -21.60 -30.03 9.44
N CYS A 15 -20.99 -30.03 8.26
CA CYS A 15 -19.94 -29.08 7.90
C CYS A 15 -20.62 -27.72 7.69
N SER A 16 -20.71 -26.91 8.75
CA SER A 16 -21.05 -25.50 8.61
C SER A 16 -19.90 -24.79 7.91
N THR A 17 -19.97 -24.71 6.59
CA THR A 17 -19.14 -23.78 5.82
C THR A 17 -19.61 -22.38 6.18
N ALA A 18 -18.96 -21.77 7.17
CA ALA A 18 -19.02 -20.33 7.33
C ALA A 18 -18.37 -19.73 6.07
N LEU A 19 -19.20 -19.35 5.10
CA LEU A 19 -18.72 -18.46 4.04
C LEU A 19 -18.18 -17.21 4.74
N PRO A 20 -16.94 -16.77 4.43
CA PRO A 20 -16.50 -15.48 4.89
C PRO A 20 -17.51 -14.45 4.37
N ALA A 21 -18.09 -13.67 5.29
CA ALA A 21 -18.97 -12.57 4.92
C ALA A 21 -18.18 -11.71 3.94
N ALA A 22 -18.57 -11.70 2.67
CA ALA A 22 -17.98 -10.81 1.69
C ALA A 22 -18.19 -9.39 2.21
N ILE A 23 -17.10 -8.69 2.52
CA ILE A 23 -17.15 -7.27 2.86
C ILE A 23 -17.64 -6.59 1.60
N SER A 24 -18.93 -6.27 1.56
CA SER A 24 -19.52 -5.51 0.47
C SER A 24 -19.00 -4.08 0.57
N ALA A 25 -17.97 -3.77 -0.21
CA ALA A 25 -17.55 -2.40 -0.40
C ALA A 25 -18.74 -1.60 -0.97
N SER A 26 -19.05 -0.46 -0.37
CA SER A 26 -20.08 0.44 -0.90
C SER A 26 -19.59 0.96 -2.25
N ALA A 27 -20.32 0.67 -3.32
CA ALA A 27 -20.04 1.23 -4.63
C ALA A 27 -20.48 2.70 -4.66
N VAL A 28 -19.59 3.57 -5.11
CA VAL A 28 -19.91 4.96 -5.42
C VAL A 28 -20.39 5.01 -6.86
N ASP A 29 -21.45 5.77 -7.13
CA ASP A 29 -21.91 5.98 -8.50
C ASP A 29 -20.93 6.90 -9.25
N THR A 30 -20.23 6.31 -10.21
CA THR A 30 -19.24 7.02 -11.06
C THR A 30 -19.73 7.24 -12.48
N SER A 31 -20.99 6.98 -12.77
CA SER A 31 -21.54 7.00 -14.14
C SER A 31 -21.39 8.37 -14.81
N SER A 32 -21.50 9.47 -14.05
CA SER A 32 -21.30 10.83 -14.55
C SER A 32 -19.85 11.17 -14.91
N LEU A 33 -18.89 10.36 -14.46
CA LEU A 33 -17.46 10.55 -14.68
C LEU A 33 -16.92 9.65 -15.80
N ALA A 34 -17.75 8.77 -16.37
CA ALA A 34 -17.34 7.89 -17.45
C ALA A 34 -16.81 8.69 -18.66
N GLY A 35 -15.67 8.25 -19.21
CA GLY A 35 -14.98 8.95 -20.31
C GLY A 35 -13.99 10.00 -19.87
N THR A 36 -13.94 10.36 -18.58
CA THR A 36 -12.90 11.27 -18.03
C THR A 36 -11.57 10.52 -17.84
N THR A 37 -10.51 11.27 -17.56
CA THR A 37 -9.18 10.73 -17.28
C THR A 37 -8.68 11.31 -15.96
N ILE A 38 -8.11 10.46 -15.10
CA ILE A 38 -7.38 10.87 -13.89
C ILE A 38 -5.88 10.58 -14.06
N ASN A 39 -5.07 11.49 -13.55
CA ASN A 39 -3.61 11.41 -13.54
C ASN A 39 -3.15 10.97 -12.16
N VAL A 40 -2.53 9.80 -12.07
CA VAL A 40 -2.03 9.21 -10.82
C VAL A 40 -0.51 9.18 -10.83
N TYR A 41 0.11 9.55 -9.71
CA TYR A 41 1.55 9.55 -9.54
C TYR A 41 1.93 8.74 -8.30
N ASN A 42 2.55 7.59 -8.49
CA ASN A 42 2.80 6.61 -7.43
C ASN A 42 4.21 6.01 -7.55
N TRP A 43 4.59 5.25 -6.54
CA TRP A 43 5.77 4.39 -6.54
C TRP A 43 5.62 3.27 -7.57
N GLY A 44 6.77 2.77 -8.09
CA GLY A 44 6.77 1.77 -9.15
C GLY A 44 6.10 0.45 -8.79
N GLU A 45 6.30 -0.02 -7.56
CA GLU A 45 5.92 -1.36 -7.12
C GLU A 45 4.63 -1.42 -6.26
N TYR A 46 3.86 -0.32 -6.22
CA TYR A 46 2.74 -0.20 -5.28
C TYR A 46 1.36 -0.52 -5.88
N ILE A 47 1.31 -1.10 -7.05
CA ILE A 47 0.07 -1.53 -7.70
C ILE A 47 0.30 -2.80 -8.53
N SER A 48 -0.71 -3.64 -8.60
CA SER A 48 -0.71 -4.80 -9.49
C SER A 48 -1.05 -4.34 -10.92
N ASP A 49 -0.22 -4.71 -11.88
CA ASP A 49 -0.27 -4.23 -13.28
C ASP A 49 -0.63 -5.30 -14.30
N GLY A 50 -1.03 -6.49 -13.84
CA GLY A 50 -1.36 -7.63 -14.70
C GLY A 50 -0.17 -8.55 -15.01
N SER A 51 1.05 -8.20 -14.56
CA SER A 51 2.20 -9.07 -14.72
C SER A 51 2.08 -10.35 -13.89
N GLU A 52 2.76 -11.43 -14.32
CA GLU A 52 2.82 -12.73 -13.62
C GLU A 52 1.44 -13.33 -13.26
N GLY A 53 0.39 -13.00 -14.03
CA GLY A 53 -0.97 -13.49 -13.79
C GLY A 53 -1.73 -12.72 -12.70
N SER A 54 -1.19 -11.60 -12.23
CA SER A 54 -1.87 -10.69 -11.32
C SER A 54 -3.00 -9.92 -12.02
N MET A 55 -3.85 -9.24 -11.24
CA MET A 55 -4.88 -8.36 -11.81
C MET A 55 -4.24 -7.04 -12.25
N ASP A 56 -4.56 -6.56 -13.45
CA ASP A 56 -4.32 -5.16 -13.81
C ASP A 56 -5.40 -4.29 -13.15
N VAL A 57 -5.02 -3.64 -12.05
CA VAL A 57 -5.95 -2.84 -11.23
C VAL A 57 -6.45 -1.61 -12.00
N ASN A 58 -5.60 -0.95 -12.78
CA ASN A 58 -5.99 0.23 -13.56
C ASN A 58 -6.95 -0.13 -14.70
N ALA A 59 -6.69 -1.23 -15.38
CA ALA A 59 -7.59 -1.73 -16.43
C ALA A 59 -8.95 -2.15 -15.83
N GLU A 60 -8.96 -2.85 -14.70
CA GLU A 60 -10.20 -3.27 -14.05
C GLU A 60 -10.98 -2.05 -13.49
N PHE A 61 -10.30 -1.04 -12.95
CA PHE A 61 -10.93 0.21 -12.54
C PHE A 61 -11.59 0.92 -13.73
N THR A 62 -10.86 1.08 -14.83
CA THR A 62 -11.39 1.69 -16.06
C THR A 62 -12.60 0.92 -16.60
N LYS A 63 -12.52 -0.42 -16.60
CA LYS A 63 -13.63 -1.28 -17.04
C LYS A 63 -14.89 -1.09 -16.18
N ARG A 64 -14.74 -0.94 -14.87
CA ARG A 64 -15.87 -0.77 -13.93
C ARG A 64 -16.47 0.61 -13.96
N THR A 65 -15.66 1.65 -14.14
CA THR A 65 -16.07 3.04 -13.95
C THR A 65 -16.20 3.82 -15.25
N GLY A 66 -15.56 3.37 -16.32
CA GLY A 66 -15.40 4.14 -17.56
C GLY A 66 -14.36 5.28 -17.44
N ILE A 67 -13.72 5.48 -16.28
CA ILE A 67 -12.70 6.50 -16.06
C ILE A 67 -11.34 5.95 -16.47
N LYS A 68 -10.62 6.67 -17.32
CA LYS A 68 -9.25 6.29 -17.73
C LYS A 68 -8.25 6.69 -16.65
N VAL A 69 -7.22 5.85 -16.45
CA VAL A 69 -6.12 6.13 -15.54
C VAL A 69 -4.85 6.38 -16.34
N ASN A 70 -4.31 7.60 -16.25
CA ASN A 70 -2.98 7.92 -16.71
C ASN A 70 -2.01 7.75 -15.53
N TYR A 71 -1.36 6.59 -15.47
CA TYR A 71 -0.56 6.18 -14.33
C TYR A 71 0.93 6.45 -14.58
N ASN A 72 1.54 7.21 -13.68
CA ASN A 72 2.95 7.59 -13.74
C ASN A 72 3.67 7.12 -12.48
N ASN A 73 4.95 6.79 -12.61
CA ASN A 73 5.77 6.35 -11.50
C ASN A 73 6.88 7.35 -11.16
N TYR A 74 7.35 7.28 -9.92
CA TYR A 74 8.51 7.99 -9.43
C TYR A 74 9.35 7.08 -8.50
N ASP A 75 10.62 7.41 -8.36
CA ASP A 75 11.58 6.61 -7.60
C ASP A 75 11.81 7.16 -6.19
N THR A 76 11.72 8.49 -6.01
CA THR A 76 11.91 9.15 -4.70
C THR A 76 10.87 10.23 -4.47
N ASN A 77 10.52 10.49 -3.21
CA ASN A 77 9.62 11.58 -2.85
C ASN A 77 10.16 12.95 -3.32
N GLU A 78 11.48 13.12 -3.33
CA GLU A 78 12.14 14.36 -3.75
C GLU A 78 11.95 14.59 -5.25
N ASN A 79 12.08 13.56 -6.09
CA ASN A 79 11.81 13.64 -7.52
C ASN A 79 10.33 13.93 -7.79
N MET A 80 9.43 13.24 -7.08
CA MET A 80 8.00 13.50 -7.16
C MET A 80 7.67 14.95 -6.79
N TYR A 81 8.20 15.44 -5.66
CA TYR A 81 8.01 16.81 -5.21
C TYR A 81 8.54 17.83 -6.24
N ALA A 82 9.75 17.65 -6.76
CA ALA A 82 10.32 18.52 -7.78
C ALA A 82 9.43 18.57 -9.03
N LYS A 83 8.85 17.43 -9.41
CA LYS A 83 7.92 17.34 -10.54
C LYS A 83 6.62 18.10 -10.26
N LEU A 84 6.05 17.98 -9.07
CA LEU A 84 4.84 18.72 -8.68
C LEU A 84 5.06 20.24 -8.66
N LYS A 85 6.29 20.67 -8.35
CA LYS A 85 6.65 22.10 -8.35
C LYS A 85 6.94 22.66 -9.75
N SER A 86 7.05 21.81 -10.77
CA SER A 86 7.33 22.26 -12.13
C SER A 86 6.06 22.79 -12.80
N ASP A 87 6.20 23.85 -13.60
CA ASP A 87 5.09 24.45 -14.32
C ASP A 87 4.44 23.47 -15.31
N GLY A 88 3.13 23.58 -15.45
CA GLY A 88 2.36 22.82 -16.44
C GLY A 88 2.12 21.35 -16.10
N VAL A 89 2.44 20.89 -14.87
CA VAL A 89 2.19 19.53 -14.40
C VAL A 89 1.05 19.53 -13.38
N SER A 90 0.09 18.66 -13.58
CA SER A 90 -1.01 18.44 -12.64
C SER A 90 -1.27 16.96 -12.48
N PHE A 91 -1.42 16.52 -11.24
CA PHE A 91 -1.88 15.18 -10.89
C PHE A 91 -3.14 15.29 -10.02
N ASP A 92 -4.05 14.36 -10.23
CA ASP A 92 -5.29 14.28 -9.44
C ASP A 92 -5.03 13.50 -8.14
N ILE A 93 -4.14 12.51 -8.18
CA ILE A 93 -3.77 11.67 -7.03
C ILE A 93 -2.26 11.51 -6.99
N VAL A 94 -1.68 11.73 -5.81
CA VAL A 94 -0.26 11.43 -5.51
C VAL A 94 -0.18 10.52 -4.28
N ILE A 95 0.75 9.57 -4.27
CA ILE A 95 0.90 8.59 -3.17
C ILE A 95 2.29 8.70 -2.53
N PRO A 96 2.60 9.77 -1.80
CA PRO A 96 3.90 9.97 -1.15
C PRO A 96 3.98 9.30 0.23
N SER A 97 5.19 9.31 0.80
CA SER A 97 5.40 8.97 2.19
C SER A 97 4.88 10.07 3.13
N ASP A 98 4.63 9.72 4.37
CA ASP A 98 4.08 10.54 5.44
C ASP A 98 4.74 11.93 5.59
N TYR A 99 6.07 11.98 5.70
CA TYR A 99 6.80 13.24 5.84
C TYR A 99 6.62 14.19 4.64
N MET A 100 6.37 13.62 3.46
CA MET A 100 6.14 14.42 2.26
C MET A 100 4.68 14.91 2.20
N ILE A 101 3.72 14.14 2.73
CA ILE A 101 2.34 14.60 2.93
C ILE A 101 2.34 15.85 3.82
N GLU A 102 3.02 15.78 4.99
CA GLU A 102 3.16 16.91 5.91
C GLU A 102 3.68 18.17 5.19
N ARG A 103 4.73 18.00 4.39
CA ARG A 103 5.32 19.08 3.61
C ARG A 103 4.35 19.65 2.57
N LEU A 104 3.68 18.80 1.81
CA LEU A 104 2.73 19.23 0.78
C LEU A 104 1.53 19.96 1.39
N ILE A 105 1.06 19.55 2.57
CA ILE A 105 0.02 20.27 3.33
C ILE A 105 0.53 21.66 3.75
N ALA A 106 1.71 21.73 4.37
CA ALA A 106 2.30 22.98 4.84
C ALA A 106 2.54 23.99 3.70
N GLU A 107 2.82 23.51 2.49
CA GLU A 107 2.99 24.35 1.30
C GLU A 107 1.68 24.62 0.54
N GLY A 108 0.52 24.14 1.03
CA GLY A 108 -0.79 24.36 0.40
C GLY A 108 -0.94 23.68 -0.97
N MET A 109 -0.22 22.60 -1.22
CA MET A 109 -0.22 21.89 -2.49
C MET A 109 -1.28 20.78 -2.59
N LEU A 110 -1.95 20.46 -1.48
CA LEU A 110 -3.02 19.45 -1.45
C LEU A 110 -4.38 20.09 -1.23
N GLN A 111 -5.40 19.47 -1.81
CA GLN A 111 -6.80 19.82 -1.56
C GLN A 111 -7.37 18.95 -0.45
N LYS A 112 -8.30 19.51 0.33
CA LYS A 112 -9.05 18.73 1.32
C LYS A 112 -9.93 17.70 0.64
N ILE A 113 -9.98 16.52 1.24
CA ILE A 113 -10.77 15.39 0.76
C ILE A 113 -12.19 15.50 1.31
N ASP A 114 -13.19 15.35 0.45
CA ASP A 114 -14.57 15.14 0.87
C ASP A 114 -14.81 13.64 1.15
N PHE A 115 -14.74 13.27 2.41
CA PHE A 115 -14.91 11.89 2.86
C PHE A 115 -16.32 11.34 2.69
N SER A 116 -17.32 12.19 2.40
CA SER A 116 -18.65 11.70 2.03
C SER A 116 -18.62 10.87 0.74
N ASN A 117 -17.64 11.13 -0.13
CA ASN A 117 -17.40 10.38 -1.36
C ASN A 117 -16.51 9.14 -1.17
N ILE A 118 -16.03 8.87 0.05
CA ILE A 118 -15.16 7.74 0.36
C ILE A 118 -15.77 6.85 1.45
N PRO A 119 -16.92 6.20 1.19
CA PRO A 119 -17.65 5.43 2.21
C PRO A 119 -16.84 4.25 2.78
N ASN A 120 -15.81 3.79 2.05
CA ASN A 120 -14.95 2.69 2.47
C ASN A 120 -13.84 3.13 3.46
N TYR A 121 -13.66 4.43 3.71
CA TYR A 121 -12.71 4.93 4.71
C TYR A 121 -12.96 4.34 6.12
N LYS A 122 -14.20 3.97 6.42
CA LYS A 122 -14.58 3.28 7.67
C LYS A 122 -13.84 1.96 7.91
N TYR A 123 -13.32 1.32 6.85
CA TYR A 123 -12.58 0.05 6.95
C TYR A 123 -11.08 0.25 7.21
N ILE A 124 -10.56 1.47 7.14
CA ILE A 124 -9.19 1.76 7.55
C ILE A 124 -9.08 1.58 9.06
N ASP A 125 -8.08 0.80 9.50
CA ASP A 125 -7.80 0.57 10.93
C ASP A 125 -7.51 1.91 11.63
N ALA A 126 -8.08 2.10 12.80
CA ALA A 126 -7.95 3.33 13.58
C ALA A 126 -6.49 3.72 13.90
N LYS A 127 -5.58 2.74 14.01
CA LYS A 127 -4.15 2.99 14.24
C LYS A 127 -3.43 3.74 13.10
N TYR A 128 -4.04 3.80 11.92
CA TYR A 128 -3.51 4.52 10.75
C TYR A 128 -4.24 5.84 10.49
N LYS A 129 -5.11 6.27 11.40
CA LYS A 129 -5.86 7.52 11.31
C LYS A 129 -5.33 8.56 12.29
N GLY A 130 -5.51 9.85 11.97
CA GLY A 130 -5.12 10.94 12.83
C GLY A 130 -3.62 10.99 13.13
N LEU A 131 -2.79 10.57 12.18
CA LEU A 131 -1.34 10.53 12.37
C LEU A 131 -0.73 11.94 12.29
N TYR A 132 0.49 12.10 12.82
CA TYR A 132 1.17 13.37 12.99
C TYR A 132 1.23 14.25 11.74
N PHE A 133 1.31 13.65 10.57
CA PHE A 133 1.42 14.36 9.29
C PHE A 133 0.09 14.91 8.74
N ASP A 134 -1.05 14.35 9.18
CA ASP A 134 -2.42 14.79 8.84
C ASP A 134 -3.36 14.47 10.02
N PRO A 135 -3.26 15.21 11.15
CA PRO A 135 -3.94 14.85 12.39
C PRO A 135 -5.47 14.86 12.32
N GLU A 136 -6.03 15.58 11.34
CA GLU A 136 -7.47 15.68 11.12
C GLU A 136 -7.95 14.73 10.02
N ASP A 137 -7.05 13.92 9.43
CA ASP A 137 -7.32 13.10 8.23
C ASP A 137 -8.00 13.91 7.11
N ALA A 138 -7.58 15.15 6.91
CA ALA A 138 -8.27 16.09 6.03
C ALA A 138 -7.78 16.05 4.57
N TYR A 139 -6.55 15.53 4.34
CA TYR A 139 -5.85 15.61 3.05
C TYR A 139 -5.40 14.27 2.51
N SER A 140 -5.40 13.23 3.33
CA SER A 140 -4.83 11.94 2.95
C SER A 140 -5.69 10.75 3.36
N VAL A 141 -5.51 9.65 2.63
CA VAL A 141 -6.08 8.34 2.94
C VAL A 141 -4.92 7.33 3.00
N PRO A 142 -4.77 6.56 4.08
CA PRO A 142 -3.74 5.53 4.16
C PRO A 142 -3.86 4.52 3.01
N TYR A 143 -2.77 4.31 2.28
CA TYR A 143 -2.71 3.41 1.13
C TYR A 143 -1.90 2.15 1.44
N ASN A 144 -0.69 2.33 1.95
CA ASN A 144 0.22 1.24 2.25
C ASN A 144 1.04 1.55 3.50
N VAL A 145 1.53 0.51 4.18
CA VAL A 145 2.44 0.63 5.33
C VAL A 145 3.69 -0.16 5.01
N GLY A 146 4.82 0.55 4.96
CA GLY A 146 6.13 -0.04 4.79
C GLY A 146 6.89 -0.15 6.11
N MET A 147 7.75 -1.15 6.19
CA MET A 147 8.74 -1.28 7.26
C MET A 147 10.12 -1.45 6.63
N VAL A 148 11.10 -0.75 7.18
CA VAL A 148 12.49 -0.94 6.79
C VAL A 148 13.13 -1.97 7.71
N GLY A 149 13.81 -2.96 7.11
CA GLY A 149 14.44 -4.04 7.84
C GLY A 149 15.72 -4.53 7.18
N LEU A 150 16.49 -5.32 7.91
CA LEU A 150 17.68 -6.00 7.40
C LEU A 150 17.28 -7.30 6.71
N ILE A 151 17.63 -7.42 5.43
CA ILE A 151 17.53 -8.66 4.67
C ILE A 151 18.97 -9.19 4.49
N TYR A 152 19.21 -10.43 4.83
CA TYR A 152 20.54 -11.01 4.74
C TYR A 152 20.51 -12.42 4.13
N ASN A 153 21.59 -12.78 3.44
CA ASN A 153 21.76 -14.09 2.86
C ASN A 153 22.25 -15.09 3.94
N THR A 154 21.39 -16.01 4.37
CA THR A 154 21.69 -17.00 5.41
C THR A 154 22.81 -18.00 5.05
N LYS A 155 23.18 -18.10 3.77
CA LYS A 155 24.34 -18.90 3.34
C LYS A 155 25.67 -18.19 3.60
N LEU A 156 25.68 -16.87 3.59
CA LEU A 156 26.88 -16.03 3.73
C LEU A 156 27.00 -15.44 5.13
N VAL A 157 25.90 -15.01 5.72
CA VAL A 157 25.83 -14.44 7.06
C VAL A 157 25.33 -15.53 8.00
N LYS A 158 26.23 -16.08 8.84
CA LYS A 158 25.94 -17.27 9.67
C LYS A 158 25.14 -16.93 10.92
N GLU A 159 25.37 -15.75 11.47
CA GLU A 159 24.66 -15.27 12.64
C GLU A 159 23.67 -14.20 12.24
N ALA A 160 22.40 -14.35 12.66
CA ALA A 160 21.34 -13.39 12.34
C ALA A 160 21.71 -12.02 12.92
N PRO A 161 21.72 -10.95 12.11
CA PRO A 161 21.94 -9.60 12.62
C PRO A 161 20.86 -9.20 13.64
N THR A 162 21.28 -8.69 14.77
CA THR A 162 20.38 -8.21 15.85
C THR A 162 20.32 -6.70 15.97
N SER A 163 21.14 -6.01 15.19
CA SER A 163 21.28 -4.54 15.22
C SER A 163 21.66 -4.02 13.84
N TRP A 164 21.32 -2.77 13.58
CA TRP A 164 21.78 -2.03 12.41
C TRP A 164 23.31 -1.88 12.34
N ASN A 165 24.03 -2.06 13.44
CA ASN A 165 25.49 -2.00 13.48
C ASN A 165 26.17 -2.95 12.50
N VAL A 166 25.51 -4.02 12.07
CA VAL A 166 26.01 -4.94 11.03
C VAL A 166 26.33 -4.22 9.72
N MET A 167 25.67 -3.09 9.45
CA MET A 167 25.89 -2.28 8.24
C MET A 167 27.26 -1.61 8.22
N TRP A 168 27.95 -1.50 9.37
CA TRP A 168 29.29 -0.91 9.52
C TRP A 168 30.36 -1.96 9.85
N ASP A 169 30.00 -3.24 9.84
CA ASP A 169 30.96 -4.32 10.10
C ASP A 169 31.88 -4.52 8.88
N GLU A 170 33.19 -4.35 9.10
CA GLU A 170 34.23 -4.44 8.07
C GLU A 170 34.19 -5.76 7.30
N GLN A 171 33.73 -6.87 7.91
CA GLN A 171 33.60 -8.17 7.23
C GLN A 171 32.65 -8.14 6.05
N TYR A 172 31.69 -7.20 6.03
CA TYR A 172 30.69 -7.04 4.95
C TYR A 172 30.99 -5.90 4.00
N LYS A 173 32.18 -5.29 4.10
CA LYS A 173 32.61 -4.22 3.20
C LYS A 173 32.44 -4.61 1.73
N GLY A 174 31.75 -3.75 0.95
CA GLY A 174 31.46 -4.00 -0.46
C GLY A 174 30.41 -5.09 -0.74
N LYS A 175 29.70 -5.57 0.31
CA LYS A 175 28.62 -6.59 0.20
C LYS A 175 27.27 -6.10 0.71
N ILE A 176 27.18 -4.83 1.05
CA ILE A 176 25.98 -4.20 1.58
C ILE A 176 25.30 -3.45 0.46
N LEU A 177 23.98 -3.64 0.33
CA LEU A 177 23.11 -2.85 -0.52
C LEU A 177 22.24 -1.96 0.36
N MET A 178 22.12 -0.72 -0.04
CA MET A 178 21.19 0.26 0.52
C MET A 178 20.33 0.78 -0.63
N PHE A 179 19.05 0.94 -0.41
CA PHE A 179 18.18 1.59 -1.39
C PHE A 179 18.46 3.10 -1.46
N ASP A 180 18.23 3.67 -2.64
CA ASP A 180 18.49 5.08 -2.93
C ASP A 180 17.30 5.97 -2.50
N ASN A 181 16.99 5.94 -1.21
CA ASN A 181 16.04 6.84 -0.58
C ASN A 181 16.75 7.58 0.56
N PRO A 182 17.05 8.88 0.42
CA PRO A 182 17.88 9.60 1.39
C PRO A 182 17.32 9.58 2.81
N ARG A 183 16.02 9.76 2.98
CA ARG A 183 15.38 9.80 4.30
C ARG A 183 15.55 8.50 5.05
N ASP A 184 15.29 7.38 4.39
CA ASP A 184 15.40 6.06 5.01
C ASP A 184 16.86 5.69 5.26
N ALA A 185 17.75 5.98 4.30
CA ALA A 185 19.18 5.73 4.45
C ALA A 185 19.78 6.50 5.63
N PHE A 186 19.49 7.80 5.76
CA PHE A 186 19.93 8.60 6.91
C PHE A 186 19.24 8.18 8.21
N GLY A 187 17.98 7.80 8.16
CA GLY A 187 17.25 7.28 9.31
C GLY A 187 17.86 6.00 9.87
N ILE A 188 18.33 5.09 9.01
CA ILE A 188 19.07 3.90 9.40
C ILE A 188 20.43 4.29 10.01
N ALA A 189 21.14 5.25 9.41
CA ALA A 189 22.45 5.68 9.89
C ALA A 189 22.41 6.34 11.28
N GLN A 190 21.24 6.77 11.74
CA GLN A 190 21.04 7.38 13.06
C GLN A 190 20.62 6.37 14.14
N LYS A 191 20.37 5.11 13.78
CA LYS A 191 19.98 4.03 14.69
C LYS A 191 21.18 3.26 15.23
#